data_353922a83553e974881b08c95b934923
#
_entry.id   353922a83553e974881b08c95b934923
#
_cell.length_a   1.000
_cell.length_b   1.000
_cell.length_c   1.000
_cell.angle_alpha   90.00
_cell.angle_beta   90.00
_cell.angle_gamma   90.00
#
_symmetry.space_group_name_H-M   'P 1'
#
loop_
_entity.id
_entity.type
_entity.pdbx_description
1 polymer ?
#
loop_
_entity_poly.entity_id
_entity_poly.type
_entity_poly.pdbx_seq_one_letter_code
_entity_poly.pdbx_strand_id
1 'polypeptide(L)'
;MRRNLQPVTIASVRATHQARGREIRARLAEFQEVWHTGSDERLWEELVFCIFTAGASAAMGLRAIEAVRPLLMEGKREQMTRALRKAGAHRFPVARPGHIVATRDYLREHCGMALRKALQSFSDPRERRDWLAQETRIKGLGFKEASHFLRNIGLKGHAILDKHVLNCLADLKVVDTPKPPTTRMRYLETEEILRQFARDIGIDFDELDLVLWSMKTGEILK
;
A
#
# COMPACT_ATOMS: atom_id res chain seq x y z
N MET A 1 19.24 -7.57 16.91
CA MET A 1 18.58 -8.72 17.56
C MET A 1 17.55 -9.30 16.59
N ARG A 2 17.75 -10.53 16.08
CA ARG A 2 16.72 -11.21 15.27
C ARG A 2 15.62 -11.61 16.24
N ARG A 3 14.43 -11.00 16.11
CA ARG A 3 13.23 -11.53 16.80
C ARG A 3 13.03 -12.95 16.29
N ASN A 4 13.16 -13.93 17.17
CA ASN A 4 12.82 -15.32 16.91
C ASN A 4 11.29 -15.40 16.87
N LEU A 5 10.71 -14.97 15.75
CA LEU A 5 9.27 -14.96 15.56
C LEU A 5 8.84 -16.41 15.31
N GLN A 6 8.07 -16.96 16.24
CA GLN A 6 7.40 -18.25 16.06
C GLN A 6 6.62 -18.24 14.73
N PRO A 7 6.53 -19.38 14.03
CA PRO A 7 5.70 -19.49 12.84
C PRO A 7 4.25 -19.05 13.13
N VAL A 8 3.64 -18.36 12.16
CA VAL A 8 2.26 -17.92 12.29
C VAL A 8 1.33 -19.12 12.19
N THR A 9 0.34 -19.20 13.09
CA THR A 9 -0.69 -20.25 13.12
C THR A 9 -2.08 -19.61 13.02
N ILE A 10 -3.10 -20.38 12.60
CA ILE A 10 -4.50 -19.88 12.57
C ILE A 10 -4.94 -19.41 13.96
N ALA A 11 -4.54 -20.13 15.02
CA ALA A 11 -4.84 -19.73 16.39
C ALA A 11 -4.21 -18.37 16.73
N SER A 12 -2.95 -18.12 16.34
CA SER A 12 -2.29 -16.83 16.58
C SER A 12 -2.90 -15.69 15.74
N VAL A 13 -3.36 -15.97 14.51
CA VAL A 13 -4.09 -14.99 13.67
C VAL A 13 -5.41 -14.58 14.34
N ARG A 14 -6.21 -15.56 14.79
CA ARG A 14 -7.48 -15.30 15.48
C ARG A 14 -7.27 -14.55 16.81
N ALA A 15 -6.28 -14.93 17.59
CA ALA A 15 -5.93 -14.24 18.84
C ALA A 15 -5.51 -12.79 18.59
N THR A 16 -4.70 -12.52 17.56
CA THR A 16 -4.29 -11.18 17.17
C THR A 16 -5.49 -10.35 16.69
N HIS A 17 -6.37 -10.94 15.87
CA HIS A 17 -7.59 -10.28 15.42
C HIS A 17 -8.51 -9.94 16.60
N GLN A 18 -8.70 -10.86 17.54
CA GLN A 18 -9.49 -10.61 18.74
C GLN A 18 -8.90 -9.48 19.60
N ALA A 19 -7.58 -9.48 19.80
CA ALA A 19 -6.90 -8.49 20.63
C ALA A 19 -6.84 -7.09 19.98
N ARG A 20 -6.67 -7.02 18.64
CA ARG A 20 -6.40 -5.77 17.92
C ARG A 20 -7.51 -5.37 16.95
N GLY A 21 -8.57 -6.13 16.81
CA GLY A 21 -9.64 -5.88 15.83
C GLY A 21 -10.27 -4.48 15.95
N ARG A 22 -10.40 -3.95 17.18
CA ARG A 22 -10.89 -2.58 17.37
C ARG A 22 -9.96 -1.53 16.75
N GLU A 23 -8.65 -1.67 16.96
CA GLU A 23 -7.62 -0.78 16.40
C GLU A 23 -7.56 -0.89 14.87
N ILE A 24 -7.66 -2.12 14.34
CA ILE A 24 -7.68 -2.41 12.90
C ILE A 24 -8.89 -1.75 12.24
N ARG A 25 -10.09 -1.95 12.79
CA ARG A 25 -11.31 -1.32 12.24
C ARG A 25 -11.27 0.20 12.33
N ALA A 26 -10.71 0.77 13.41
CA ALA A 26 -10.51 2.21 13.50
C ALA A 26 -9.58 2.71 12.38
N ARG A 27 -8.47 1.99 12.12
CA ARG A 27 -7.55 2.33 11.01
C ARG A 27 -8.23 2.23 9.64
N LEU A 28 -9.02 1.20 9.39
CA LEU A 28 -9.77 1.07 8.14
C LEU A 28 -10.82 2.18 7.98
N ALA A 29 -11.45 2.62 9.07
CA ALA A 29 -12.37 3.75 9.05
C ALA A 29 -11.64 5.08 8.70
N GLU A 30 -10.44 5.31 9.23
CA GLU A 30 -9.61 6.47 8.84
C GLU A 30 -9.27 6.45 7.35
N PHE A 31 -8.99 5.28 6.77
CA PHE A 31 -8.77 5.17 5.33
C PHE A 31 -10.04 5.48 4.53
N GLN A 32 -11.21 5.00 4.98
CA GLN A 32 -12.48 5.33 4.34
C GLN A 32 -12.79 6.82 4.38
N GLU A 33 -12.44 7.50 5.49
CA GLU A 33 -12.60 8.94 5.61
C GLU A 33 -11.78 9.71 4.56
N VAL A 34 -10.57 9.22 4.22
CA VAL A 34 -9.78 9.81 3.12
C VAL A 34 -10.55 9.76 1.80
N TRP A 35 -11.29 8.67 1.54
CA TRP A 35 -12.11 8.57 0.33
C TRP A 35 -13.33 9.49 0.37
N HIS A 36 -13.98 9.64 1.49
CA HIS A 36 -15.23 10.41 1.60
C HIS A 36 -14.99 11.91 1.64
N THR A 37 -14.01 12.37 2.40
CA THR A 37 -13.81 13.79 2.70
C THR A 37 -12.47 14.36 2.24
N GLY A 38 -11.48 13.51 1.94
CA GLY A 38 -10.16 13.96 1.50
C GLY A 38 -10.19 14.65 0.13
N SER A 39 -9.36 15.68 -0.06
CA SER A 39 -9.16 16.34 -1.35
C SER A 39 -8.36 15.47 -2.33
N ASP A 40 -8.31 15.84 -3.61
CA ASP A 40 -7.46 15.17 -4.59
C ASP A 40 -5.96 15.31 -4.26
N GLU A 41 -5.53 16.41 -3.62
CA GLU A 41 -4.17 16.56 -3.10
C GLU A 41 -3.90 15.55 -1.98
N ARG A 42 -4.89 15.24 -1.14
CA ARG A 42 -4.76 14.21 -0.12
C ARG A 42 -4.64 12.81 -0.74
N LEU A 43 -5.41 12.50 -1.77
CA LEU A 43 -5.27 11.25 -2.52
C LEU A 43 -3.89 11.17 -3.19
N TRP A 44 -3.42 12.27 -3.77
CA TRP A 44 -2.09 12.35 -4.35
C TRP A 44 -0.98 12.10 -3.31
N GLU A 45 -1.09 12.69 -2.12
CA GLU A 45 -0.14 12.43 -1.02
C GLU A 45 -0.08 10.94 -0.66
N GLU A 46 -1.24 10.24 -0.59
CA GLU A 46 -1.27 8.80 -0.34
C GLU A 46 -0.61 7.99 -1.47
N LEU A 47 -0.82 8.39 -2.72
CA LEU A 47 -0.15 7.74 -3.86
C LEU A 47 1.36 7.93 -3.81
N VAL A 48 1.84 9.13 -3.49
CA VAL A 48 3.27 9.40 -3.30
C VAL A 48 3.84 8.62 -2.11
N PHE A 49 3.09 8.48 -1.02
CA PHE A 49 3.48 7.60 0.09
C PHE A 49 3.74 6.17 -0.40
N CYS A 50 2.86 5.62 -1.23
CA CYS A 50 3.04 4.28 -1.79
C CYS A 50 4.25 4.19 -2.74
N ILE A 51 4.55 5.24 -3.52
CA ILE A 51 5.80 5.33 -4.28
C ILE A 51 7.02 5.27 -3.35
N PHE A 52 6.98 5.94 -2.20
CA PHE A 52 8.08 5.90 -1.25
C PHE A 52 8.22 4.55 -0.54
N THR A 53 7.12 3.83 -0.29
CA THR A 53 7.17 2.53 0.39
C THR A 53 7.57 1.37 -0.52
N ALA A 54 7.69 1.58 -1.82
CA ALA A 54 8.19 0.57 -2.75
C ALA A 54 9.66 0.21 -2.44
N GLY A 55 9.87 -0.96 -1.82
CA GLY A 55 11.17 -1.42 -1.33
C GLY A 55 11.71 -0.66 -0.12
N ALA A 56 10.85 0.02 0.65
CA ALA A 56 11.19 0.71 1.90
C ALA A 56 10.11 0.46 2.97
N SER A 57 10.41 0.81 4.23
CA SER A 57 9.44 0.67 5.32
C SER A 57 8.40 1.79 5.32
N ALA A 58 7.21 1.53 5.89
CA ALA A 58 6.16 2.54 6.08
C ALA A 58 6.68 3.76 6.86
N ALA A 59 7.45 3.54 7.94
CA ALA A 59 8.06 4.62 8.71
C ALA A 59 9.00 5.49 7.86
N MET A 60 9.76 4.89 6.92
CA MET A 60 10.58 5.63 5.98
C MET A 60 9.72 6.43 4.99
N GLY A 61 8.63 5.85 4.49
CA GLY A 61 7.66 6.54 3.63
C GLY A 61 7.05 7.76 4.30
N LEU A 62 6.64 7.65 5.57
CA LEU A 62 6.09 8.76 6.34
C LEU A 62 7.11 9.91 6.49
N ARG A 63 8.35 9.60 6.88
CA ARG A 63 9.41 10.63 6.96
C ARG A 63 9.70 11.29 5.61
N ALA A 64 9.63 10.51 4.53
CA ALA A 64 9.84 11.06 3.19
C ALA A 64 8.71 12.01 2.78
N ILE A 65 7.44 11.67 3.07
CA ILE A 65 6.29 12.57 2.85
C ILE A 65 6.48 13.87 3.62
N GLU A 66 6.81 13.80 4.93
CA GLU A 66 7.06 15.02 5.73
C GLU A 66 8.11 15.92 5.08
N ALA A 67 9.22 15.35 4.62
CA ALA A 67 10.31 16.10 4.02
C ALA A 67 9.93 16.80 2.69
N VAL A 68 9.00 16.23 1.91
CA VAL A 68 8.66 16.74 0.57
C VAL A 68 7.25 17.30 0.45
N ARG A 69 6.41 17.25 1.49
CA ARG A 69 5.00 17.66 1.44
C ARG A 69 4.77 19.02 0.75
N PRO A 70 5.53 20.10 1.05
CA PRO A 70 5.34 21.38 0.37
C PRO A 70 5.71 21.36 -1.11
N LEU A 71 6.38 20.32 -1.57
CA LEU A 71 6.88 20.18 -2.94
C LEU A 71 6.02 19.25 -3.81
N LEU A 72 5.03 18.56 -3.23
CA LEU A 72 4.29 17.48 -3.91
C LEU A 72 3.58 17.97 -5.17
N MET A 73 2.99 19.17 -5.14
CA MET A 73 2.21 19.70 -6.27
C MET A 73 3.09 20.35 -7.34
N GLU A 74 4.10 21.14 -6.96
CA GLU A 74 4.84 21.98 -7.90
C GLU A 74 6.38 21.78 -7.83
N GLY A 75 6.88 21.04 -6.83
CA GLY A 75 8.30 20.87 -6.63
C GLY A 75 8.99 20.14 -7.77
N LYS A 76 10.20 20.59 -8.11
CA LYS A 76 11.07 19.92 -9.08
C LYS A 76 11.79 18.73 -8.44
N ARG A 77 12.21 17.77 -9.28
CA ARG A 77 12.96 16.59 -8.87
C ARG A 77 14.16 16.94 -7.97
N GLU A 78 14.93 17.96 -8.33
CA GLU A 78 16.13 18.38 -7.61
C GLU A 78 15.81 18.96 -6.23
N GLN A 79 14.69 19.67 -6.11
CA GLN A 79 14.21 20.22 -4.83
C GLN A 79 13.80 19.09 -3.87
N MET A 80 13.00 18.12 -4.34
CA MET A 80 12.63 16.94 -3.56
C MET A 80 13.87 16.10 -3.18
N THR A 81 14.81 15.92 -4.11
CA THR A 81 16.07 15.19 -3.85
C THR A 81 16.86 15.86 -2.72
N ARG A 82 17.00 17.20 -2.75
CA ARG A 82 17.69 17.95 -1.68
C ARG A 82 16.98 17.82 -0.34
N ALA A 83 15.64 17.94 -0.34
CA ALA A 83 14.82 17.80 0.87
C ALA A 83 14.99 16.41 1.51
N LEU A 84 14.89 15.34 0.72
CA LEU A 84 15.07 13.96 1.19
C LEU A 84 16.47 13.71 1.74
N ARG A 85 17.50 14.22 1.07
CA ARG A 85 18.91 14.10 1.54
C ARG A 85 19.14 14.85 2.83
N LYS A 86 18.68 16.12 2.91
CA LYS A 86 18.79 16.95 4.12
C LYS A 86 18.15 16.29 5.33
N ALA A 87 16.97 15.69 5.15
CA ALA A 87 16.23 15.01 6.20
C ALA A 87 16.73 13.57 6.48
N GLY A 88 17.64 13.00 5.66
CA GLY A 88 17.99 11.58 5.74
C GLY A 88 16.78 10.66 5.62
N ALA A 89 15.74 11.12 4.90
CA ALA A 89 14.38 10.57 5.02
C ALA A 89 14.16 9.31 4.19
N HIS A 90 14.99 9.05 3.14
CA HIS A 90 14.75 7.92 2.25
C HIS A 90 16.04 7.33 1.66
N ARG A 91 16.06 5.99 1.48
CA ARG A 91 17.23 5.25 0.91
C ARG A 91 17.41 5.47 -0.60
N PHE A 92 16.40 5.95 -1.32
CA PHE A 92 16.42 6.24 -2.75
C PHE A 92 16.10 7.72 -3.04
N PRO A 93 16.89 8.68 -2.51
CA PRO A 93 16.53 10.10 -2.54
C PRO A 93 16.61 10.73 -3.93
N VAL A 94 17.17 10.05 -4.93
CA VAL A 94 17.28 10.52 -6.31
C VAL A 94 16.23 9.89 -7.23
N ALA A 95 16.01 8.58 -7.09
CA ALA A 95 15.10 7.86 -7.99
C ALA A 95 13.63 8.20 -7.71
N ARG A 96 13.22 8.21 -6.43
CA ARG A 96 11.81 8.43 -6.07
C ARG A 96 11.26 9.80 -6.47
N PRO A 97 11.97 10.92 -6.30
CA PRO A 97 11.54 12.21 -6.86
C PRO A 97 11.27 12.19 -8.36
N GLY A 98 12.10 11.46 -9.13
CA GLY A 98 11.87 11.30 -10.57
C GLY A 98 10.57 10.57 -10.88
N HIS A 99 10.24 9.51 -10.13
CA HIS A 99 8.95 8.79 -10.25
C HIS A 99 7.77 9.70 -9.90
N ILE A 100 7.87 10.47 -8.81
CA ILE A 100 6.83 11.39 -8.35
C ILE A 100 6.54 12.46 -9.40
N VAL A 101 7.57 13.11 -9.92
CA VAL A 101 7.40 14.16 -10.94
C VAL A 101 6.78 13.59 -12.21
N ALA A 102 7.30 12.46 -12.73
CA ALA A 102 6.75 11.83 -13.94
C ALA A 102 5.27 11.42 -13.76
N THR A 103 4.93 10.82 -12.62
CA THR A 103 3.55 10.42 -12.32
C THR A 103 2.63 11.64 -12.17
N ARG A 104 3.07 12.69 -11.49
CA ARG A 104 2.33 13.95 -11.35
C ARG A 104 2.05 14.59 -12.70
N ASP A 105 3.06 14.70 -13.56
CA ASP A 105 2.92 15.32 -14.89
C ASP A 105 1.94 14.52 -15.75
N TYR A 106 1.99 13.19 -15.69
CA TYR A 106 1.01 12.33 -16.33
C TYR A 106 -0.42 12.57 -15.80
N LEU A 107 -0.60 12.61 -14.49
CA LEU A 107 -1.94 12.82 -13.88
C LEU A 107 -2.49 14.20 -14.19
N ARG A 108 -1.65 15.23 -14.32
CA ARG A 108 -2.06 16.56 -14.78
C ARG A 108 -2.59 16.53 -16.21
N GLU A 109 -1.85 15.88 -17.10
CA GLU A 109 -2.24 15.74 -18.49
C GLU A 109 -3.51 14.89 -18.65
N HIS A 110 -3.56 13.75 -17.94
CA HIS A 110 -4.63 12.75 -18.10
C HIS A 110 -5.96 13.16 -17.46
N CYS A 111 -5.92 13.75 -16.26
CA CYS A 111 -7.13 14.04 -15.49
C CYS A 111 -7.10 15.39 -14.72
N GLY A 112 -6.16 16.29 -15.03
CA GLY A 112 -6.04 17.58 -14.35
C GLY A 112 -5.83 17.46 -12.84
N MET A 113 -5.20 16.38 -12.36
CA MET A 113 -5.07 15.99 -10.96
C MET A 113 -6.40 15.61 -10.26
N ALA A 114 -7.53 15.51 -10.97
CA ALA A 114 -8.81 15.05 -10.43
C ALA A 114 -8.79 13.51 -10.20
N LEU A 115 -7.97 13.08 -9.26
CA LEU A 115 -7.64 11.67 -9.03
C LEU A 115 -8.86 10.86 -8.61
N ARG A 116 -9.73 11.44 -7.78
CA ARG A 116 -11.00 10.84 -7.36
C ARG A 116 -11.89 10.52 -8.57
N LYS A 117 -12.09 11.49 -9.45
CA LYS A 117 -12.89 11.33 -10.66
C LYS A 117 -12.31 10.27 -11.60
N ALA A 118 -10.99 10.27 -11.77
CA ALA A 118 -10.29 9.24 -12.55
C ALA A 118 -10.47 7.84 -11.97
N LEU A 119 -10.36 7.68 -10.65
CA LEU A 119 -10.59 6.40 -9.98
C LEU A 119 -12.06 5.96 -10.01
N GLN A 120 -13.02 6.89 -10.01
CA GLN A 120 -14.45 6.59 -10.11
C GLN A 120 -14.90 6.20 -11.51
N SER A 121 -14.13 6.50 -12.55
CA SER A 121 -14.49 6.13 -13.93
C SER A 121 -14.41 4.61 -14.20
N PHE A 122 -13.71 3.86 -13.34
CA PHE A 122 -13.63 2.40 -13.43
C PHE A 122 -14.77 1.75 -12.66
N SER A 123 -15.57 0.94 -13.32
CA SER A 123 -16.64 0.15 -12.70
C SER A 123 -16.09 -1.08 -11.97
N ASP A 124 -15.06 -1.73 -12.53
CA ASP A 124 -14.39 -2.87 -11.91
C ASP A 124 -13.20 -2.40 -11.03
N PRO A 125 -13.19 -2.76 -9.73
CA PRO A 125 -12.04 -2.50 -8.85
C PRO A 125 -10.70 -3.04 -9.39
N ARG A 126 -10.72 -4.13 -10.17
CA ARG A 126 -9.52 -4.71 -10.78
C ARG A 126 -8.96 -3.83 -11.87
N GLU A 127 -9.79 -3.27 -12.73
CA GLU A 127 -9.37 -2.33 -13.80
C GLU A 127 -8.73 -1.07 -13.21
N ARG A 128 -9.27 -0.55 -12.12
CA ARG A 128 -8.72 0.59 -11.38
C ARG A 128 -7.29 0.30 -10.89
N ARG A 129 -7.07 -0.89 -10.30
CA ARG A 129 -5.73 -1.31 -9.88
C ARG A 129 -4.81 -1.55 -11.06
N ASP A 130 -5.32 -2.16 -12.14
CA ASP A 130 -4.57 -2.43 -13.36
C ASP A 130 -4.06 -1.13 -13.99
N TRP A 131 -4.92 -0.09 -14.08
CA TRP A 131 -4.50 1.23 -14.53
C TRP A 131 -3.34 1.78 -13.70
N LEU A 132 -3.44 1.76 -12.38
CA LEU A 132 -2.37 2.24 -11.50
C LEU A 132 -1.06 1.46 -11.63
N ALA A 133 -1.14 0.15 -11.86
CA ALA A 133 0.02 -0.75 -11.86
C ALA A 133 0.66 -0.93 -13.24
N GLN A 134 -0.10 -0.74 -14.32
CA GLN A 134 0.35 -1.04 -15.70
C GLN A 134 0.50 0.20 -16.58
N GLU A 135 -0.09 1.34 -16.23
CA GLU A 135 0.17 2.59 -16.96
C GLU A 135 1.65 2.96 -16.83
N THR A 136 2.35 2.93 -17.94
CA THR A 136 3.82 3.08 -17.98
C THR A 136 4.30 4.47 -17.55
N ARG A 137 3.43 5.47 -17.56
CA ARG A 137 3.71 6.84 -17.10
C ARG A 137 3.47 7.02 -15.60
N ILE A 138 2.72 6.10 -14.94
CA ILE A 138 2.65 6.01 -13.48
C ILE A 138 3.88 5.24 -13.00
N LYS A 139 4.86 5.94 -12.44
CA LYS A 139 6.15 5.37 -12.08
C LYS A 139 6.23 4.95 -10.62
N GLY A 140 6.84 3.79 -10.39
CA GLY A 140 7.16 3.32 -9.05
C GLY A 140 6.01 2.61 -8.32
N LEU A 141 4.92 2.30 -9.03
CA LEU A 141 3.83 1.45 -8.57
C LEU A 141 3.83 0.13 -9.36
N GLY A 142 3.81 -0.99 -8.61
CA GLY A 142 3.39 -2.29 -9.12
C GLY A 142 2.03 -2.66 -8.51
N PHE A 143 1.57 -3.91 -8.71
CA PHE A 143 0.29 -4.37 -8.15
C PHE A 143 0.20 -4.22 -6.63
N LYS A 144 1.29 -4.49 -5.91
CA LYS A 144 1.36 -4.37 -4.45
C LYS A 144 1.17 -2.91 -4.00
N GLU A 145 1.91 -1.99 -4.61
CA GLU A 145 1.81 -0.56 -4.28
C GLU A 145 0.47 0.04 -4.71
N ALA A 146 -0.10 -0.38 -5.84
CA ALA A 146 -1.43 0.03 -6.29
C ALA A 146 -2.51 -0.46 -5.32
N SER A 147 -2.47 -1.73 -4.88
CA SER A 147 -3.36 -2.26 -3.84
C SER A 147 -3.22 -1.49 -2.52
N HIS A 148 -1.98 -1.18 -2.12
CA HIS A 148 -1.68 -0.42 -0.91
C HIS A 148 -2.29 0.99 -0.97
N PHE A 149 -2.13 1.67 -2.10
CA PHE A 149 -2.73 2.99 -2.31
C PHE A 149 -4.26 2.93 -2.24
N LEU A 150 -4.89 2.01 -2.96
CA LEU A 150 -6.35 1.86 -2.99
C LEU A 150 -6.91 1.60 -1.59
N ARG A 151 -6.28 0.71 -0.80
CA ARG A 151 -6.65 0.46 0.60
C ARG A 151 -6.49 1.72 1.45
N ASN A 152 -5.36 2.45 1.34
CA ASN A 152 -5.09 3.65 2.14
C ASN A 152 -6.06 4.81 1.87
N ILE A 153 -6.70 4.81 0.72
CA ILE A 153 -7.78 5.76 0.41
C ILE A 153 -9.18 5.16 0.65
N GLY A 154 -9.29 4.01 1.31
CA GLY A 154 -10.56 3.42 1.74
C GLY A 154 -11.29 2.58 0.71
N LEU A 155 -10.67 2.26 -0.43
CA LEU A 155 -11.23 1.35 -1.42
C LEU A 155 -10.90 -0.10 -1.04
N LYS A 156 -11.93 -0.89 -0.82
CA LYS A 156 -11.84 -2.26 -0.27
C LYS A 156 -11.56 -3.33 -1.33
N GLY A 157 -11.22 -4.53 -0.83
CA GLY A 157 -11.15 -5.74 -1.63
C GLY A 157 -9.81 -5.96 -2.32
N HIS A 158 -8.74 -5.31 -1.88
CA HIS A 158 -7.40 -5.40 -2.46
C HIS A 158 -6.39 -6.01 -1.47
N ALA A 159 -5.76 -7.12 -1.82
CA ALA A 159 -4.67 -7.68 -1.03
C ALA A 159 -3.37 -6.87 -1.24
N ILE A 160 -2.62 -6.64 -0.16
CA ILE A 160 -1.27 -6.08 -0.20
C ILE A 160 -0.27 -7.22 0.00
N LEU A 161 0.12 -7.87 -1.09
CA LEU A 161 1.00 -9.03 -1.06
C LEU A 161 2.47 -8.61 -0.87
N ASP A 162 2.76 -8.03 0.30
CA ASP A 162 4.11 -7.67 0.68
C ASP A 162 4.86 -8.87 1.30
N LYS A 163 6.16 -8.70 1.57
CA LYS A 163 6.99 -9.78 2.15
C LYS A 163 6.49 -10.26 3.52
N HIS A 164 5.84 -9.38 4.32
CA HIS A 164 5.36 -9.73 5.65
C HIS A 164 4.11 -10.60 5.58
N VAL A 165 3.15 -10.17 4.74
CA VAL A 165 1.94 -10.93 4.45
C VAL A 165 2.30 -12.27 3.80
N LEU A 166 3.15 -12.29 2.77
CA LEU A 166 3.55 -13.53 2.09
C LEU A 166 4.29 -14.51 3.03
N ASN A 167 5.13 -14.02 3.94
CA ASN A 167 5.74 -14.87 4.95
C ASN A 167 4.71 -15.48 5.90
N CYS A 168 3.70 -14.70 6.33
CA CYS A 168 2.60 -15.26 7.13
C CYS A 168 1.82 -16.33 6.38
N LEU A 169 1.52 -16.10 5.09
CA LEU A 169 0.81 -17.06 4.26
C LEU A 169 1.60 -18.37 4.04
N ALA A 170 2.94 -18.27 3.93
CA ALA A 170 3.81 -19.45 3.87
C ALA A 170 3.86 -20.20 5.20
N ASP A 171 3.98 -19.49 6.33
CA ASP A 171 3.89 -20.09 7.68
C ASP A 171 2.57 -20.86 7.87
N LEU A 172 1.47 -20.29 7.35
CA LEU A 172 0.10 -20.86 7.41
C LEU A 172 -0.15 -21.95 6.36
N LYS A 173 0.82 -22.24 5.48
CA LYS A 173 0.69 -23.16 4.33
C LYS A 173 -0.43 -22.78 3.36
N VAL A 174 -0.76 -21.51 3.28
CA VAL A 174 -1.73 -20.94 2.32
C VAL A 174 -1.06 -20.74 0.96
N VAL A 175 0.23 -20.48 0.94
CA VAL A 175 1.09 -20.48 -0.25
C VAL A 175 2.32 -21.35 0.00
N ASP A 176 2.86 -21.97 -1.05
CA ASP A 176 4.04 -22.84 -0.93
C ASP A 176 5.31 -22.06 -0.61
N THR A 177 5.44 -20.85 -1.14
CA THR A 177 6.64 -20.02 -0.97
C THR A 177 6.26 -18.54 -0.78
N PRO A 178 7.02 -17.78 0.05
CA PRO A 178 6.76 -16.36 0.30
C PRO A 178 7.31 -15.46 -0.83
N LYS A 179 7.25 -15.91 -2.08
CA LYS A 179 7.75 -15.14 -3.22
C LYS A 179 6.69 -14.18 -3.74
N PRO A 180 7.03 -12.89 -3.94
CA PRO A 180 6.11 -11.93 -4.53
C PRO A 180 5.65 -12.38 -5.92
N PRO A 181 4.34 -12.27 -6.22
CA PRO A 181 3.84 -12.52 -7.57
C PRO A 181 4.48 -11.56 -8.58
N THR A 182 4.99 -12.11 -9.69
CA THR A 182 5.68 -11.32 -10.73
C THR A 182 4.79 -10.95 -11.92
N THR A 183 3.60 -11.56 -12.02
CA THR A 183 2.63 -11.29 -13.07
C THR A 183 1.27 -10.93 -12.49
N ARG A 184 0.45 -10.22 -13.29
CA ARG A 184 -0.93 -9.89 -12.93
C ARG A 184 -1.74 -11.15 -12.56
N MET A 185 -1.65 -12.17 -13.39
CA MET A 185 -2.39 -13.41 -13.19
C MET A 185 -2.05 -14.04 -11.83
N ARG A 186 -0.77 -14.24 -11.55
CA ARG A 186 -0.32 -14.80 -10.26
C ARG A 186 -0.71 -13.92 -9.06
N TYR A 187 -0.74 -12.60 -9.26
CA TYR A 187 -1.19 -11.69 -8.20
C TYR A 187 -2.66 -11.92 -7.86
N LEU A 188 -3.51 -11.99 -8.88
CA LEU A 188 -4.93 -12.23 -8.71
C LEU A 188 -5.24 -13.63 -8.14
N GLU A 189 -4.51 -14.65 -8.58
CA GLU A 189 -4.61 -16.00 -8.02
C GLU A 189 -4.26 -16.02 -6.53
N THR A 190 -3.15 -15.40 -6.14
CA THR A 190 -2.74 -15.32 -4.73
C THR A 190 -3.73 -14.50 -3.90
N GLU A 191 -4.27 -13.41 -4.45
CA GLU A 191 -5.30 -12.60 -3.80
C GLU A 191 -6.58 -13.43 -3.57
N GLU A 192 -7.00 -14.25 -4.52
CA GLU A 192 -8.20 -15.10 -4.35
C GLU A 192 -7.96 -16.22 -3.33
N ILE A 193 -6.77 -16.81 -3.31
CA ILE A 193 -6.38 -17.77 -2.27
C ILE A 193 -6.47 -17.12 -0.87
N LEU A 194 -5.95 -15.89 -0.72
CA LEU A 194 -6.03 -15.16 0.54
C LEU A 194 -7.49 -14.82 0.91
N ARG A 195 -8.31 -14.47 -0.08
CA ARG A 195 -9.74 -14.19 0.12
C ARG A 195 -10.49 -15.43 0.58
N GLN A 196 -10.21 -16.57 0.00
CA GLN A 196 -10.78 -17.85 0.45
C GLN A 196 -10.33 -18.17 1.87
N PHE A 197 -9.06 -18.04 2.16
CA PHE A 197 -8.51 -18.25 3.51
C PHE A 197 -9.18 -17.33 4.55
N ALA A 198 -9.43 -16.07 4.22
CA ALA A 198 -10.14 -15.14 5.11
C ALA A 198 -11.55 -15.65 5.46
N ARG A 199 -12.30 -16.16 4.46
CA ARG A 199 -13.62 -16.80 4.66
C ARG A 199 -13.51 -18.01 5.57
N ASP A 200 -12.55 -18.89 5.34
CA ASP A 200 -12.38 -20.15 6.07
C ASP A 200 -12.07 -19.93 7.56
N ILE A 201 -11.33 -18.86 7.86
CA ILE A 201 -11.02 -18.51 9.26
C ILE A 201 -12.00 -17.51 9.90
N GLY A 202 -13.00 -17.03 9.14
CA GLY A 202 -14.03 -16.12 9.63
C GLY A 202 -13.54 -14.72 9.98
N ILE A 203 -12.55 -14.21 9.25
CA ILE A 203 -12.01 -12.83 9.41
C ILE A 203 -12.29 -12.06 8.12
N ASP A 204 -12.76 -10.79 8.24
CA ASP A 204 -12.94 -9.92 7.10
C ASP A 204 -11.63 -9.77 6.30
N PHE A 205 -11.74 -9.79 4.97
CA PHE A 205 -10.59 -9.80 4.08
C PHE A 205 -9.71 -8.55 4.23
N ASP A 206 -10.32 -7.37 4.37
CA ASP A 206 -9.59 -6.11 4.52
C ASP A 206 -8.97 -5.98 5.93
N GLU A 207 -9.59 -6.59 6.96
CA GLU A 207 -9.01 -6.67 8.30
C GLU A 207 -7.81 -7.64 8.34
N LEU A 208 -7.88 -8.75 7.61
CA LEU A 208 -6.85 -9.80 7.63
C LEU A 208 -5.48 -9.30 7.18
N ASP A 209 -5.41 -8.45 6.17
CA ASP A 209 -4.17 -7.82 5.72
C ASP A 209 -3.44 -7.11 6.88
N LEU A 210 -4.14 -6.26 7.62
CA LEU A 210 -3.59 -5.54 8.78
C LEU A 210 -3.26 -6.47 9.95
N VAL A 211 -4.05 -7.54 10.16
CA VAL A 211 -3.72 -8.56 11.17
C VAL A 211 -2.37 -9.19 10.87
N LEU A 212 -2.21 -9.76 9.66
CA LEU A 212 -0.99 -10.47 9.25
C LEU A 212 0.22 -9.53 9.28
N TRP A 213 0.07 -8.29 8.79
CA TRP A 213 1.15 -7.31 8.80
C TRP A 213 1.56 -6.93 10.23
N SER A 214 0.58 -6.71 11.13
CA SER A 214 0.84 -6.36 12.52
C SER A 214 1.55 -7.46 13.29
N MET A 215 1.31 -8.73 12.98
CA MET A 215 2.00 -9.87 13.61
C MET A 215 3.50 -9.86 13.35
N LYS A 216 3.94 -9.38 12.19
CA LYS A 216 5.38 -9.30 11.82
C LYS A 216 6.03 -7.98 12.24
N THR A 217 5.30 -6.89 12.28
CA THR A 217 5.84 -5.53 12.56
C THR A 217 5.59 -5.07 13.99
N GLY A 218 4.52 -5.54 14.61
CA GLY A 218 4.05 -5.09 15.92
C GLY A 218 3.17 -3.83 15.86
N GLU A 219 2.96 -3.25 14.66
CA GLU A 219 2.29 -1.96 14.46
C GLU A 219 1.07 -2.13 13.55
N ILE A 220 0.12 -1.20 13.63
CA ILE A 220 -0.97 -1.02 12.66
C ILE A 220 -0.78 0.36 12.03
N LEU A 221 0.10 0.41 11.04
CA LEU A 221 0.35 1.61 10.23
C LEU A 221 -0.43 1.56 8.90
N LYS A 222 -0.07 2.45 8.01
CA LYS A 222 -0.54 2.45 6.63
C LYS A 222 -0.01 1.27 5.83
#